data_2f4bc7b72950e08e6000c14bd32b46d8
#
_entry.id   2f4bc7b72950e08e6000c14bd32b46d8
#
_cell.length_a   1.000
_cell.length_b   1.000
_cell.length_c   1.000
_cell.angle_alpha   90.00
_cell.angle_beta   90.00
_cell.angle_gamma   90.00
#
_symmetry.space_group_name_H-M   'P 1'
#
loop_
_entity.id
_entity.type
_entity.pdbx_description
1 polymer ?
#
loop_
_entity_poly.entity_id
_entity_poly.type
_entity_poly.pdbx_seq_one_letter_code
_entity_poly.pdbx_strand_id
1 'polypeptide(L)'
;MSRRFGQSSLDREGRLLVERLGGRWTANGGLCRCPAHDDRSPSLSVRPGRTRLLLHCFAGCDAASILRALTRTRLLEPGAPVAAAGPDRGSRDAFLQASAIRLWGAARPAAGTPAQAYLEARGLGADSPELRFHPRTPEGAKPLTRYRPALVAAVRDESGIVAVHRTFLAPRAGAMRARAKCGLGPFGRGAVRLGGAGTRLGLAEGIETALSASALFEVPCWATLGTERFGLVAVPACVDELHLFLDNDAGGCRAETLARAAYPAIAAIEAHYPPRAGDDWNDVLMAAAKPGGSLERGGCG
;
A
#
# COMPACT_ATOMS: atom_id res chain seq x y z
N MET A 1 42.56 -15.11 5.72
CA MET A 1 42.69 -13.72 5.23
C MET A 1 41.91 -13.41 3.95
N SER A 2 41.29 -14.39 3.30
CA SER A 2 40.60 -14.23 1.99
C SER A 2 39.20 -13.58 2.01
N ARG A 3 38.55 -13.41 3.17
CA ARG A 3 37.17 -12.91 3.28
C ARG A 3 36.97 -11.38 3.16
N ARG A 4 38.02 -10.58 3.33
CA ARG A 4 37.90 -9.10 3.28
C ARG A 4 37.98 -8.51 1.87
N PHE A 5 38.68 -9.14 0.93
CA PHE A 5 38.85 -8.65 -0.44
C PHE A 5 37.59 -8.75 -1.30
N GLY A 6 36.81 -9.82 -1.20
CA GLY A 6 35.57 -9.99 -1.96
C GLY A 6 34.43 -9.05 -1.49
N GLN A 7 34.39 -8.70 -0.22
CA GLN A 7 33.37 -7.82 0.35
C GLN A 7 33.55 -6.37 -0.08
N SER A 8 34.80 -5.91 -0.23
CA SER A 8 35.11 -4.55 -0.71
C SER A 8 34.77 -4.34 -2.19
N SER A 9 34.85 -5.39 -3.03
CA SER A 9 34.43 -5.33 -4.45
C SER A 9 32.91 -5.22 -4.58
N LEU A 10 32.14 -6.07 -3.87
CA LEU A 10 30.70 -6.04 -3.87
C LEU A 10 30.11 -4.72 -3.29
N ASP A 11 30.76 -4.16 -2.28
CA ASP A 11 30.37 -2.85 -1.73
C ASP A 11 30.58 -1.74 -2.77
N ARG A 12 31.67 -1.77 -3.54
CA ARG A 12 31.93 -0.80 -4.61
C ARG A 12 30.93 -0.94 -5.74
N GLU A 13 30.68 -2.15 -6.21
CA GLU A 13 29.70 -2.43 -7.27
C GLU A 13 28.28 -2.04 -6.85
N GLY A 14 27.88 -2.40 -5.62
CA GLY A 14 26.60 -2.06 -5.06
C GLY A 14 26.41 -0.55 -4.91
N ARG A 15 27.43 0.18 -4.48
CA ARG A 15 27.41 1.63 -4.38
C ARG A 15 27.22 2.27 -5.75
N LEU A 16 27.99 1.89 -6.75
CA LEU A 16 27.87 2.39 -8.11
C LEU A 16 26.48 2.14 -8.70
N LEU A 17 25.94 0.95 -8.49
CA LEU A 17 24.61 0.59 -8.95
C LEU A 17 23.53 1.48 -8.29
N VAL A 18 23.60 1.65 -6.96
CA VAL A 18 22.64 2.46 -6.20
C VAL A 18 22.71 3.94 -6.60
N GLU A 19 23.90 4.49 -6.78
CA GLU A 19 24.10 5.88 -7.20
C GLU A 19 23.55 6.12 -8.62
N ARG A 20 23.80 5.21 -9.56
CA ARG A 20 23.27 5.29 -10.94
C ARG A 20 21.75 5.22 -10.99
N LEU A 21 21.12 4.55 -10.02
CA LEU A 21 19.65 4.45 -9.87
C LEU A 21 19.09 5.57 -8.97
N GLY A 22 19.86 6.64 -8.72
CA GLY A 22 19.43 7.81 -7.96
C GLY A 22 19.21 7.56 -6.47
N GLY A 23 19.89 6.57 -5.91
CA GLY A 23 19.79 6.17 -4.51
C GLY A 23 20.95 6.60 -3.64
N ARG A 24 20.94 6.14 -2.39
CA ARG A 24 22.01 6.39 -1.40
C ARG A 24 22.52 5.06 -0.83
N TRP A 25 23.85 4.89 -0.82
CA TRP A 25 24.52 3.75 -0.21
C TRP A 25 24.85 4.02 1.26
N THR A 26 24.79 2.99 2.08
CA THR A 26 25.13 2.98 3.52
C THR A 26 26.06 1.80 3.83
N ALA A 27 26.54 1.69 5.07
CA ALA A 27 27.41 0.58 5.49
C ALA A 27 26.82 -0.84 5.27
N ASN A 28 25.49 -0.96 5.15
CA ASN A 28 24.80 -2.25 5.02
C ASN A 28 24.00 -2.40 3.70
N GLY A 29 24.29 -1.58 2.70
CA GLY A 29 23.61 -1.56 1.42
C GLY A 29 22.96 -0.22 1.09
N GLY A 30 22.17 -0.16 0.03
CA GLY A 30 21.51 1.06 -0.42
C GLY A 30 20.05 0.83 -0.82
N LEU A 31 19.34 1.94 -0.96
CA LEU A 31 18.00 2.02 -1.47
C LEU A 31 17.96 2.97 -2.65
N CYS A 32 17.39 2.56 -3.78
CA CYS A 32 17.34 3.31 -5.03
C CYS A 32 16.04 3.05 -5.78
N ARG A 33 15.83 3.74 -6.90
CA ARG A 33 14.67 3.50 -7.76
C ARG A 33 14.79 2.16 -8.48
N CYS A 34 13.67 1.43 -8.56
CA CYS A 34 13.62 0.15 -9.27
C CYS A 34 13.48 0.39 -10.78
N PRO A 35 14.36 -0.16 -11.64
CA PRO A 35 14.27 0.03 -13.08
C PRO A 35 13.20 -0.89 -13.75
N ALA A 36 12.57 -1.77 -12.98
CA ALA A 36 11.60 -2.74 -13.49
C ALA A 36 10.15 -2.22 -13.50
N HIS A 37 9.88 -1.04 -12.91
CA HIS A 37 8.59 -0.35 -12.95
C HIS A 37 8.80 1.17 -12.90
N ASP A 38 7.75 1.96 -13.12
CA ASP A 38 7.79 3.42 -12.95
C ASP A 38 7.88 3.76 -11.45
N ASP A 39 9.11 3.90 -10.95
CA ASP A 39 9.41 4.08 -9.54
C ASP A 39 9.63 5.56 -9.21
N ARG A 40 8.62 6.19 -8.60
CA ARG A 40 8.68 7.59 -8.15
C ARG A 40 9.32 7.75 -6.77
N SER A 41 9.39 6.64 -6.00
CA SER A 41 9.99 6.61 -4.66
C SER A 41 10.92 5.41 -4.53
N PRO A 42 12.18 5.56 -4.06
CA PRO A 42 13.13 4.46 -4.00
C PRO A 42 12.56 3.21 -3.36
N SER A 43 12.42 2.14 -4.15
CA SER A 43 11.84 0.86 -3.73
C SER A 43 12.78 -0.34 -3.90
N LEU A 44 13.91 -0.19 -4.61
CA LEU A 44 14.90 -1.26 -4.80
C LEU A 44 15.97 -1.21 -3.71
N SER A 45 16.04 -2.24 -2.88
CA SER A 45 17.14 -2.48 -1.95
C SER A 45 18.25 -3.26 -2.63
N VAL A 46 19.48 -2.78 -2.49
CA VAL A 46 20.71 -3.43 -2.94
C VAL A 46 21.61 -3.68 -1.73
N ARG A 47 22.02 -4.91 -1.52
CA ARG A 47 22.90 -5.28 -0.37
C ARG A 47 24.04 -6.18 -0.81
N PRO A 48 25.22 -6.07 -0.19
CA PRO A 48 26.27 -7.06 -0.40
C PRO A 48 25.89 -8.38 0.27
N GLY A 49 25.92 -9.45 -0.49
CA GLY A 49 25.81 -10.83 0.01
C GLY A 49 27.21 -11.43 0.27
N ARG A 50 27.29 -12.74 0.41
CA ARG A 50 28.59 -13.42 0.61
C ARG A 50 29.44 -13.48 -0.65
N THR A 51 28.82 -13.64 -1.82
CA THR A 51 29.48 -13.83 -3.12
C THR A 51 28.88 -12.97 -4.22
N ARG A 52 27.78 -12.25 -3.95
CA ARG A 52 27.04 -11.47 -4.96
C ARG A 52 26.19 -10.38 -4.32
N LEU A 53 25.78 -9.40 -5.10
CA LEU A 53 24.81 -8.39 -4.68
C LEU A 53 23.41 -9.03 -4.56
N LEU A 54 22.67 -8.63 -3.54
CA LEU A 54 21.29 -9.03 -3.28
C LEU A 54 20.37 -7.89 -3.61
N LEU A 55 19.46 -8.10 -4.56
CA LEU A 55 18.47 -7.12 -5.01
C LEU A 55 17.08 -7.49 -4.51
N HIS A 56 16.35 -6.50 -4.02
CA HIS A 56 14.96 -6.67 -3.60
C HIS A 56 14.13 -5.41 -3.82
N CYS A 57 13.07 -5.53 -4.63
CA CYS A 57 12.09 -4.46 -4.82
C CYS A 57 10.95 -4.58 -3.80
N PHE A 58 10.73 -3.51 -3.01
CA PHE A 58 9.63 -3.45 -2.04
C PHE A 58 8.26 -3.23 -2.69
N ALA A 59 8.24 -2.76 -3.96
CA ALA A 59 7.01 -2.65 -4.75
C ALA A 59 6.56 -3.99 -5.37
N GLY A 60 7.33 -5.08 -5.20
CA GLY A 60 6.92 -6.42 -5.57
C GLY A 60 7.45 -6.92 -6.93
N CYS A 61 8.33 -6.19 -7.63
CA CYS A 61 8.95 -6.70 -8.85
C CYS A 61 9.73 -7.98 -8.55
N ASP A 62 9.53 -8.98 -9.39
CA ASP A 62 10.30 -10.22 -9.31
C ASP A 62 11.76 -9.99 -9.76
N ALA A 63 12.60 -10.89 -9.32
CA ALA A 63 14.02 -10.81 -9.57
C ALA A 63 14.41 -10.84 -11.03
N ALA A 64 13.74 -11.65 -11.83
CA ALA A 64 14.04 -11.76 -13.24
C ALA A 64 13.71 -10.46 -13.99
N SER A 65 12.62 -9.80 -13.61
CA SER A 65 12.23 -8.48 -14.13
C SER A 65 13.27 -7.41 -13.77
N ILE A 66 13.74 -7.39 -12.52
CA ILE A 66 14.77 -6.45 -12.08
C ILE A 66 16.08 -6.68 -12.86
N LEU A 67 16.53 -7.93 -12.96
CA LEU A 67 17.76 -8.27 -13.70
C LEU A 67 17.65 -7.92 -15.18
N ARG A 68 16.54 -8.24 -15.83
CA ARG A 68 16.29 -7.87 -17.25
C ARG A 68 16.34 -6.34 -17.43
N ALA A 69 15.73 -5.58 -16.54
CA ALA A 69 15.74 -4.13 -16.61
C ALA A 69 17.15 -3.56 -16.44
N LEU A 70 17.93 -4.05 -15.49
CA LEU A 70 19.30 -3.64 -15.23
C LEU A 70 20.23 -3.98 -16.42
N THR A 71 20.06 -5.15 -17.03
CA THR A 71 20.82 -5.54 -18.25
C THR A 71 20.44 -4.65 -19.43
N ARG A 72 19.14 -4.39 -19.65
CA ARG A 72 18.65 -3.52 -20.71
C ARG A 72 19.19 -2.10 -20.60
N THR A 73 19.34 -1.57 -19.37
CA THR A 73 19.89 -0.24 -19.10
C THR A 73 21.42 -0.23 -19.03
N ARG A 74 22.09 -1.35 -19.31
CA ARG A 74 23.55 -1.52 -19.22
C ARG A 74 24.13 -1.15 -17.85
N LEU A 75 23.34 -1.34 -16.81
CA LEU A 75 23.77 -1.16 -15.42
C LEU A 75 24.38 -2.42 -14.81
N LEU A 76 24.17 -3.58 -15.46
CA LEU A 76 24.81 -4.86 -15.16
C LEU A 76 25.29 -5.52 -16.45
N GLU A 77 26.50 -6.04 -16.43
CA GLU A 77 27.00 -6.92 -17.49
C GLU A 77 26.33 -8.30 -17.42
N PRO A 78 26.13 -8.97 -18.57
CA PRO A 78 25.69 -10.36 -18.60
C PRO A 78 26.65 -11.24 -17.78
N GLY A 79 26.13 -11.96 -16.78
CA GLY A 79 26.96 -12.80 -15.91
C GLY A 79 27.54 -12.11 -14.68
N ALA A 80 27.21 -10.84 -14.43
CA ALA A 80 27.58 -10.17 -13.20
C ALA A 80 27.13 -10.99 -11.95
N PRO A 81 27.89 -11.03 -10.86
CA PRO A 81 27.56 -11.79 -9.65
C PRO A 81 26.41 -11.10 -8.88
N VAL A 82 25.25 -11.09 -9.50
CA VAL A 82 24.02 -10.55 -8.89
C VAL A 82 23.04 -11.71 -8.74
N ALA A 83 22.53 -11.89 -7.55
CA ALA A 83 21.40 -12.79 -7.33
C ALA A 83 20.23 -11.98 -6.81
N ALA A 84 19.10 -12.29 -7.35
CA ALA A 84 17.88 -12.09 -6.62
C ALA A 84 17.89 -13.07 -5.45
N ALA A 85 18.25 -12.61 -4.30
CA ALA A 85 18.22 -13.43 -3.10
C ALA A 85 17.22 -12.82 -2.14
N GLY A 86 16.12 -13.49 -2.04
CA GLY A 86 15.32 -13.48 -0.83
C GLY A 86 15.32 -14.90 -0.24
N PRO A 87 15.05 -15.09 1.05
CA PRO A 87 14.49 -16.34 1.53
C PRO A 87 13.34 -16.70 0.59
N ASP A 88 13.07 -18.02 0.47
CA ASP A 88 11.89 -18.52 -0.23
C ASP A 88 10.71 -17.57 0.00
N ARG A 89 10.03 -17.17 -1.07
CA ARG A 89 8.98 -16.14 -1.03
C ARG A 89 7.97 -16.45 0.10
N GLY A 90 7.64 -17.73 0.29
CA GLY A 90 6.75 -18.19 1.35
C GLY A 90 7.28 -17.92 2.76
N SER A 91 8.55 -18.21 3.03
CA SER A 91 9.14 -17.98 4.36
C SER A 91 9.26 -16.49 4.69
N ARG A 92 9.50 -15.66 3.67
CA ARG A 92 9.54 -14.21 3.82
C ARG A 92 8.14 -13.64 4.06
N ASP A 93 7.14 -14.07 3.29
CA ASP A 93 5.76 -13.61 3.43
C ASP A 93 5.22 -14.00 4.81
N ALA A 94 5.50 -15.21 5.28
CA ALA A 94 5.18 -15.65 6.65
C ALA A 94 5.84 -14.77 7.72
N PHE A 95 7.12 -14.41 7.56
CA PHE A 95 7.80 -13.51 8.48
C PHE A 95 7.18 -12.10 8.50
N LEU A 96 6.83 -11.57 7.33
CA LEU A 96 6.20 -10.25 7.20
C LEU A 96 4.77 -10.26 7.75
N GLN A 97 4.00 -11.33 7.51
CA GLN A 97 2.68 -11.53 8.10
C GLN A 97 2.75 -11.60 9.63
N ALA A 98 3.65 -12.41 10.18
CA ALA A 98 3.86 -12.48 11.63
C ALA A 98 4.26 -11.12 12.23
N SER A 99 5.03 -10.31 11.48
CA SER A 99 5.39 -8.95 11.89
C SER A 99 4.19 -7.99 11.86
N ALA A 100 3.31 -8.12 10.88
CA ALA A 100 2.06 -7.38 10.77
C ALA A 100 1.12 -7.73 11.94
N ILE A 101 0.94 -9.01 12.24
CA ILE A 101 0.11 -9.50 13.36
C ILE A 101 0.64 -8.97 14.70
N ARG A 102 1.96 -9.00 14.94
CA ARG A 102 2.56 -8.43 16.16
C ARG A 102 2.32 -6.93 16.27
N LEU A 103 2.50 -6.18 15.17
CA LEU A 103 2.24 -4.73 15.15
C LEU A 103 0.78 -4.42 15.44
N TRP A 104 -0.14 -5.19 14.84
CA TRP A 104 -1.57 -5.07 15.09
C TRP A 104 -1.94 -5.34 16.55
N GLY A 105 -1.39 -6.42 17.13
CA GLY A 105 -1.61 -6.78 18.52
C GLY A 105 -1.08 -5.75 19.53
N ALA A 106 -0.02 -5.03 19.17
CA ALA A 106 0.56 -3.96 19.99
C ALA A 106 -0.15 -2.59 19.81
N ALA A 107 -1.02 -2.47 18.81
CA ALA A 107 -1.78 -1.26 18.54
C ALA A 107 -3.07 -1.22 19.39
N ARG A 108 -3.48 -0.04 19.81
CA ARG A 108 -4.72 0.21 20.57
C ARG A 108 -5.82 0.79 19.68
N PRO A 109 -7.11 0.74 20.06
CA PRO A 109 -8.19 1.39 19.31
C PRO A 109 -7.84 2.82 18.90
N ALA A 110 -8.37 3.26 17.76
CA ALA A 110 -8.07 4.60 17.23
C ALA A 110 -8.71 5.72 18.06
N ALA A 111 -9.80 5.44 18.79
CA ALA A 111 -10.49 6.38 19.64
C ALA A 111 -9.55 6.97 20.73
N GLY A 112 -9.66 8.27 20.98
CA GLY A 112 -8.84 9.00 21.95
C GLY A 112 -7.36 9.14 21.56
N THR A 113 -7.02 8.97 20.27
CA THR A 113 -5.63 8.99 19.78
C THR A 113 -5.41 10.00 18.65
N PRO A 114 -4.16 10.29 18.27
CA PRO A 114 -3.86 11.05 17.06
C PRO A 114 -4.47 10.48 15.78
N ALA A 115 -4.80 9.18 15.73
CA ALA A 115 -5.49 8.57 14.60
C ALA A 115 -6.94 9.05 14.51
N GLN A 116 -7.65 9.20 15.61
CA GLN A 116 -8.97 9.82 15.65
C GLN A 116 -8.91 11.26 15.14
N ALA A 117 -8.02 12.09 15.68
CA ALA A 117 -7.88 13.48 15.23
C ALA A 117 -7.56 13.59 13.72
N TYR A 118 -6.82 12.62 13.18
CA TYR A 118 -6.57 12.53 11.73
C TYR A 118 -7.85 12.25 10.93
N LEU A 119 -8.66 11.30 11.39
CA LEU A 119 -9.91 10.91 10.72
C LEU A 119 -10.96 12.03 10.86
N GLU A 120 -11.13 12.60 12.04
CA GLU A 120 -12.06 13.73 12.30
C GLU A 120 -11.74 14.95 11.44
N ALA A 121 -10.45 15.27 11.24
CA ALA A 121 -10.05 16.35 10.33
C ALA A 121 -10.45 16.11 8.86
N ARG A 122 -10.97 14.91 8.55
CA ARG A 122 -11.50 14.48 7.26
C ARG A 122 -13.01 14.17 7.31
N GLY A 123 -13.69 14.54 8.39
CA GLY A 123 -15.11 14.26 8.61
C GLY A 123 -15.44 12.78 8.82
N LEU A 124 -14.45 11.96 9.25
CA LEU A 124 -14.57 10.51 9.35
C LEU A 124 -14.57 10.05 10.81
N GLY A 125 -15.38 9.02 11.12
CA GLY A 125 -15.37 8.34 12.39
C GLY A 125 -14.17 7.42 12.58
N ALA A 126 -13.82 7.14 13.85
CA ALA A 126 -12.71 6.27 14.25
C ALA A 126 -13.16 4.94 14.87
N ASP A 127 -14.46 4.60 14.78
CA ASP A 127 -15.08 3.51 15.55
C ASP A 127 -14.90 2.13 14.94
N SER A 128 -14.31 2.03 13.73
CA SER A 128 -14.08 0.75 13.08
C SER A 128 -13.08 -0.11 13.88
N PRO A 129 -13.42 -1.37 14.20
CA PRO A 129 -12.51 -2.30 14.88
C PRO A 129 -11.28 -2.66 14.03
N GLU A 130 -11.33 -2.37 12.73
CA GLU A 130 -10.22 -2.59 11.79
C GLU A 130 -9.23 -1.42 11.77
N LEU A 131 -9.44 -0.39 12.60
CA LEU A 131 -8.57 0.78 12.72
C LEU A 131 -8.01 0.90 14.13
N ARG A 132 -6.68 0.92 14.23
CA ARG A 132 -5.94 1.05 15.49
C ARG A 132 -4.86 2.12 15.39
N PHE A 133 -4.38 2.57 16.53
CA PHE A 133 -3.26 3.50 16.62
C PHE A 133 -2.04 2.83 17.26
N HIS A 134 -0.87 3.05 16.69
CA HIS A 134 0.40 2.64 17.29
C HIS A 134 1.39 3.81 17.34
N PRO A 135 1.93 4.17 18.53
CA PRO A 135 2.74 5.39 18.70
C PRO A 135 4.13 5.31 18.07
N ARG A 136 4.66 4.10 17.86
CA ARG A 136 6.03 3.86 17.41
C ARG A 136 6.10 2.78 16.30
N THR A 137 5.41 3.03 15.21
CA THR A 137 5.38 2.13 14.06
C THR A 137 6.68 2.27 13.25
N PRO A 138 7.33 1.16 12.85
CA PRO A 138 8.54 1.22 12.04
C PRO A 138 8.23 1.75 10.63
N GLU A 139 9.00 2.76 10.19
CA GLU A 139 8.98 3.35 8.85
C GLU A 139 10.34 3.12 8.18
N GLY A 140 10.32 2.59 6.95
CA GLY A 140 11.53 2.28 6.18
C GLY A 140 12.20 0.97 6.56
N ALA A 141 13.17 0.58 5.76
CA ALA A 141 13.95 -0.62 5.95
C ALA A 141 15.14 -0.40 6.88
N LYS A 142 15.58 -1.46 7.58
CA LYS A 142 16.86 -1.44 8.32
C LYS A 142 18.02 -1.18 7.35
N PRO A 143 19.04 -0.39 7.72
CA PRO A 143 19.29 0.22 9.03
C PRO A 143 18.64 1.61 9.20
N LEU A 144 17.91 2.12 8.20
CA LEU A 144 17.35 3.47 8.18
C LEU A 144 15.94 3.55 8.79
N THR A 145 15.50 2.50 9.49
CA THR A 145 14.18 2.43 10.11
C THR A 145 14.01 3.57 11.12
N ARG A 146 12.94 4.33 10.97
CA ARG A 146 12.47 5.33 11.92
C ARG A 146 11.21 4.83 12.59
N TYR A 147 10.90 5.30 13.79
CA TYR A 147 9.69 4.93 14.50
C TYR A 147 8.78 6.15 14.62
N ARG A 148 7.54 6.02 14.14
CA ARG A 148 6.59 7.13 14.09
C ARG A 148 5.19 6.70 14.50
N PRO A 149 4.36 7.63 15.00
CA PRO A 149 2.95 7.36 15.22
C PRO A 149 2.25 7.06 13.89
N ALA A 150 1.35 6.09 13.91
CA ALA A 150 0.58 5.71 12.73
C ALA A 150 -0.83 5.22 13.08
N LEU A 151 -1.78 5.53 12.22
CA LEU A 151 -3.01 4.76 12.05
C LEU A 151 -2.62 3.44 11.39
N VAL A 152 -3.01 2.33 12.01
CA VAL A 152 -2.76 0.96 11.55
C VAL A 152 -4.10 0.33 11.22
N ALA A 153 -4.26 -0.12 9.99
CA ALA A 153 -5.46 -0.81 9.52
C ALA A 153 -5.14 -2.28 9.23
N ALA A 154 -6.01 -3.19 9.68
CA ALA A 154 -5.86 -4.61 9.42
C ALA A 154 -6.24 -4.93 7.98
N VAL A 155 -5.37 -5.63 7.26
CA VAL A 155 -5.69 -6.24 5.96
C VAL A 155 -6.05 -7.70 6.22
N ARG A 156 -7.28 -8.06 5.90
CA ARG A 156 -7.83 -9.41 6.15
C ARG A 156 -8.22 -10.10 4.87
N ASP A 157 -7.95 -11.38 4.83
CA ASP A 157 -8.60 -12.33 3.94
C ASP A 157 -9.45 -13.35 4.74
N GLU A 158 -9.76 -14.50 4.18
CA GLU A 158 -10.54 -15.56 4.82
C GLU A 158 -9.78 -16.24 5.96
N SER A 159 -8.44 -16.22 5.93
CA SER A 159 -7.58 -16.80 6.97
C SER A 159 -7.36 -15.87 8.18
N GLY A 160 -7.79 -14.62 8.08
CA GLY A 160 -7.62 -13.62 9.11
C GLY A 160 -6.71 -12.46 8.70
N ILE A 161 -5.86 -11.96 9.63
CA ILE A 161 -4.94 -10.86 9.33
C ILE A 161 -3.74 -11.39 8.53
N VAL A 162 -3.60 -10.90 7.30
CA VAL A 162 -2.46 -11.21 6.42
C VAL A 162 -1.43 -10.09 6.38
N ALA A 163 -1.87 -8.86 6.59
CA ALA A 163 -1.01 -7.69 6.56
C ALA A 163 -1.61 -6.55 7.40
N VAL A 164 -0.89 -5.45 7.51
CA VAL A 164 -1.41 -4.16 7.97
C VAL A 164 -1.03 -3.06 7.01
N HIS A 165 -1.93 -2.10 6.85
CA HIS A 165 -1.64 -0.82 6.22
C HIS A 165 -1.35 0.21 7.31
N ARG A 166 -0.33 1.05 7.10
CA ARG A 166 0.15 2.04 8.07
C ARG A 166 0.10 3.41 7.44
N THR A 167 -0.73 4.30 7.98
CA THR A 167 -0.74 5.72 7.64
C THR A 167 0.05 6.46 8.72
N PHE A 168 1.28 6.85 8.40
CA PHE A 168 2.16 7.58 9.32
C PHE A 168 1.64 8.98 9.52
N LEU A 169 1.53 9.40 10.77
CA LEU A 169 0.90 10.66 11.16
C LEU A 169 1.96 11.67 11.61
N ALA A 170 1.73 12.94 11.25
CA ALA A 170 2.52 14.05 11.74
C ALA A 170 1.62 15.29 11.91
N PRO A 171 1.87 16.13 12.94
CA PRO A 171 1.20 17.41 13.05
C PRO A 171 1.67 18.34 11.92
N ARG A 172 0.71 18.99 11.26
CA ARG A 172 0.99 19.99 10.22
C ARG A 172 -0.10 21.05 10.22
N ALA A 173 0.29 22.30 10.34
CA ALA A 173 -0.63 23.45 10.38
C ALA A 173 -1.78 23.28 11.38
N GLY A 174 -1.48 22.85 12.61
CA GLY A 174 -2.46 22.69 13.70
C GLY A 174 -3.35 21.45 13.61
N ALA A 175 -3.21 20.62 12.59
CA ALA A 175 -3.98 19.38 12.42
C ALA A 175 -3.08 18.15 12.22
N MET A 176 -3.60 16.96 12.55
CA MET A 176 -2.93 15.70 12.21
C MET A 176 -3.10 15.41 10.72
N ARG A 177 -2.00 15.08 10.04
CA ARG A 177 -1.98 14.77 8.61
C ARG A 177 -1.23 13.48 8.33
N ALA A 178 -1.63 12.78 7.26
CA ALA A 178 -0.84 11.69 6.73
C ALA A 178 0.47 12.22 6.14
N ARG A 179 1.60 11.61 6.55
CA ARG A 179 2.93 11.89 6.03
C ARG A 179 3.34 10.89 4.95
N ALA A 180 3.04 9.62 5.17
CA ALA A 180 3.31 8.51 4.26
C ALA A 180 2.37 7.36 4.55
N LYS A 181 2.11 6.54 3.55
CA LYS A 181 1.30 5.32 3.65
C LYS A 181 2.14 4.12 3.19
N CYS A 182 2.13 3.02 3.93
CA CYS A 182 2.89 1.81 3.60
C CYS A 182 2.21 0.55 4.10
N GLY A 183 2.31 -0.53 3.33
CA GLY A 183 1.97 -1.88 3.77
C GLY A 183 3.05 -2.55 4.64
N LEU A 184 2.66 -3.57 5.39
CA LEU A 184 3.54 -4.55 6.03
C LEU A 184 2.82 -5.90 6.01
N GLY A 185 3.41 -6.87 5.34
CA GLY A 185 2.85 -8.19 5.08
C GLY A 185 2.40 -8.39 3.65
N PRO A 186 2.10 -9.63 3.26
CA PRO A 186 1.57 -9.96 1.95
C PRO A 186 0.08 -9.63 1.91
N PHE A 187 -0.33 -8.67 1.11
CA PHE A 187 -1.76 -8.32 1.02
C PHE A 187 -2.60 -9.41 0.36
N GLY A 188 -2.02 -10.20 -0.55
CA GLY A 188 -2.71 -11.30 -1.22
C GLY A 188 -4.07 -10.87 -1.76
N ARG A 189 -5.12 -11.59 -1.37
CA ARG A 189 -6.52 -11.28 -1.69
C ARG A 189 -7.24 -10.49 -0.57
N GLY A 190 -6.51 -10.03 0.43
CA GLY A 190 -7.06 -9.29 1.56
C GLY A 190 -7.42 -7.84 1.23
N ALA A 191 -8.30 -7.27 2.06
CA ALA A 191 -8.69 -5.86 2.06
C ALA A 191 -8.81 -5.34 3.49
N VAL A 192 -8.88 -4.03 3.69
CA VAL A 192 -9.33 -3.46 4.96
C VAL A 192 -10.84 -3.47 4.98
N ARG A 193 -11.43 -4.33 5.81
CA ARG A 193 -12.88 -4.59 5.87
C ARG A 193 -13.55 -3.63 6.85
N LEU A 194 -13.77 -2.38 6.43
CA LEU A 194 -14.29 -1.30 7.30
C LEU A 194 -15.78 -1.47 7.64
N GLY A 195 -16.48 -2.34 6.94
CA GLY A 195 -17.85 -2.75 7.22
C GLY A 195 -18.07 -4.24 6.93
N GLY A 196 -19.14 -4.83 7.45
CA GLY A 196 -19.55 -6.21 7.15
C GLY A 196 -19.97 -6.34 5.69
N ALA A 197 -19.65 -7.46 5.04
CA ALA A 197 -20.22 -7.78 3.74
C ALA A 197 -21.63 -8.34 3.89
N GLY A 198 -22.57 -7.78 3.12
CA GLY A 198 -23.92 -8.29 2.91
C GLY A 198 -24.13 -8.64 1.44
N THR A 199 -25.37 -8.51 0.93
CA THR A 199 -25.66 -8.61 -0.50
C THR A 199 -25.07 -7.45 -1.30
N ARG A 200 -24.85 -6.30 -0.65
CA ARG A 200 -24.21 -5.10 -1.21
C ARG A 200 -22.83 -4.89 -0.56
N LEU A 201 -21.84 -4.54 -1.37
CA LEU A 201 -20.48 -4.24 -0.90
C LEU A 201 -19.84 -3.16 -1.76
N GLY A 202 -19.17 -2.21 -1.14
CA GLY A 202 -18.33 -1.21 -1.81
C GLY A 202 -16.85 -1.59 -1.79
N LEU A 203 -16.14 -1.32 -2.88
CA LEU A 203 -14.69 -1.32 -2.94
C LEU A 203 -14.19 0.09 -3.24
N ALA A 204 -13.20 0.55 -2.49
CA ALA A 204 -12.54 1.84 -2.69
C ALA A 204 -11.02 1.69 -2.63
N GLU A 205 -10.25 2.62 -3.21
CA GLU A 205 -8.80 2.50 -3.23
C GLU A 205 -8.20 2.71 -1.83
N GLY A 206 -8.59 3.75 -1.14
CA GLY A 206 -8.06 4.14 0.16
C GLY A 206 -9.02 3.92 1.33
N ILE A 207 -8.48 3.95 2.54
CA ILE A 207 -9.27 3.84 3.78
C ILE A 207 -10.20 5.04 3.90
N GLU A 208 -9.69 6.23 3.64
CA GLU A 208 -10.44 7.48 3.73
C GLU A 208 -11.58 7.50 2.69
N THR A 209 -11.29 7.11 1.45
CA THR A 209 -12.27 6.95 0.37
C THR A 209 -13.36 5.94 0.75
N ALA A 210 -12.98 4.77 1.30
CA ALA A 210 -13.94 3.74 1.70
C ALA A 210 -14.88 4.20 2.83
N LEU A 211 -14.34 4.89 3.84
CA LEU A 211 -15.16 5.47 4.93
C LEU A 211 -16.09 6.56 4.42
N SER A 212 -15.59 7.43 3.53
CA SER A 212 -16.40 8.51 2.94
C SER A 212 -17.53 7.97 2.07
N ALA A 213 -17.23 6.99 1.21
CA ALA A 213 -18.21 6.34 0.36
C ALA A 213 -19.26 5.60 1.20
N SER A 214 -18.84 4.92 2.27
CA SER A 214 -19.78 4.25 3.18
C SER A 214 -20.75 5.25 3.83
N ALA A 215 -20.25 6.43 4.22
CA ALA A 215 -21.09 7.48 4.81
C ALA A 215 -22.04 8.14 3.80
N LEU A 216 -21.61 8.33 2.54
CA LEU A 216 -22.38 9.00 1.51
C LEU A 216 -23.46 8.10 0.86
N PHE A 217 -23.19 6.81 0.74
CA PHE A 217 -24.00 5.86 -0.02
C PHE A 217 -24.71 4.81 0.86
N GLU A 218 -24.40 4.79 2.16
CA GLU A 218 -24.93 3.80 3.11
C GLU A 218 -24.66 2.34 2.68
N VAL A 219 -23.50 2.13 2.02
CA VAL A 219 -23.00 0.82 1.59
C VAL A 219 -21.76 0.47 2.39
N PRO A 220 -21.65 -0.70 3.02
CA PRO A 220 -20.44 -1.13 3.68
C PRO A 220 -19.30 -1.20 2.68
N CYS A 221 -18.18 -0.52 2.96
CA CYS A 221 -17.05 -0.44 2.02
C CYS A 221 -15.80 -1.09 2.56
N TRP A 222 -15.03 -1.70 1.67
CA TRP A 222 -13.68 -2.21 1.92
C TRP A 222 -12.63 -1.41 1.16
N ALA A 223 -11.47 -1.16 1.77
CA ALA A 223 -10.36 -0.53 1.09
C ALA A 223 -9.43 -1.58 0.48
N THR A 224 -9.21 -1.48 -0.83
CA THR A 224 -8.35 -2.38 -1.62
C THR A 224 -6.86 -2.09 -1.41
N LEU A 225 -6.50 -0.83 -1.09
CA LEU A 225 -5.15 -0.31 -0.89
C LEU A 225 -4.31 -0.24 -2.17
N GLY A 226 -4.93 0.11 -3.27
CA GLY A 226 -4.30 0.40 -4.55
C GLY A 226 -5.15 -0.02 -5.74
N THR A 227 -5.02 0.72 -6.83
CA THR A 227 -5.70 0.55 -8.11
C THR A 227 -5.66 -0.90 -8.63
N GLU A 228 -4.46 -1.50 -8.69
CA GLU A 228 -4.25 -2.87 -9.20
C GLU A 228 -4.93 -3.94 -8.34
N ARG A 229 -5.36 -3.59 -7.15
CA ARG A 229 -5.93 -4.54 -6.20
C ARG A 229 -7.44 -4.68 -6.29
N PHE A 230 -8.11 -3.83 -7.05
CA PHE A 230 -9.56 -3.96 -7.28
C PHE A 230 -9.95 -5.32 -7.88
N GLY A 231 -9.11 -5.90 -8.71
CA GLY A 231 -9.32 -7.24 -9.26
C GLY A 231 -8.75 -8.40 -8.41
N LEU A 232 -8.19 -8.14 -7.24
CA LEU A 232 -7.52 -9.16 -6.41
C LEU A 232 -8.24 -9.47 -5.10
N VAL A 233 -9.11 -8.58 -4.62
CA VAL A 233 -9.81 -8.74 -3.33
C VAL A 233 -10.74 -9.96 -3.37
N ALA A 234 -10.73 -10.77 -2.32
CA ALA A 234 -11.69 -11.86 -2.17
C ALA A 234 -13.06 -11.29 -1.76
N VAL A 235 -13.93 -11.03 -2.74
CA VAL A 235 -15.32 -10.62 -2.51
C VAL A 235 -16.12 -11.85 -2.11
N PRO A 236 -16.90 -11.81 -0.99
CA PRO A 236 -17.70 -12.93 -0.54
C PRO A 236 -18.81 -13.31 -1.54
N ALA A 237 -19.13 -14.59 -1.59
CA ALA A 237 -20.15 -15.12 -2.51
C ALA A 237 -21.59 -14.63 -2.24
N CYS A 238 -21.85 -14.03 -1.07
CA CYS A 238 -23.12 -13.43 -0.74
C CYS A 238 -23.33 -12.04 -1.35
N VAL A 239 -22.31 -11.48 -2.03
CA VAL A 239 -22.39 -10.16 -2.65
C VAL A 239 -23.00 -10.30 -4.04
N ASP A 240 -24.20 -9.74 -4.22
CA ASP A 240 -24.91 -9.70 -5.49
C ASP A 240 -24.72 -8.35 -6.21
N GLU A 241 -24.42 -7.29 -5.45
CA GLU A 241 -24.26 -5.93 -5.94
C GLU A 241 -22.94 -5.34 -5.42
N LEU A 242 -22.01 -5.04 -6.35
CA LEU A 242 -20.70 -4.50 -6.06
C LEU A 242 -20.61 -3.04 -6.52
N HIS A 243 -20.35 -2.14 -5.58
CA HIS A 243 -20.14 -0.73 -5.84
C HIS A 243 -18.64 -0.44 -5.89
N LEU A 244 -18.17 0.19 -6.95
CA LEU A 244 -16.78 0.63 -7.11
C LEU A 244 -16.70 2.13 -6.87
N PHE A 245 -16.11 2.54 -5.77
CA PHE A 245 -15.89 3.95 -5.44
C PHE A 245 -14.49 4.35 -5.88
N LEU A 246 -14.40 4.91 -7.06
CA LEU A 246 -13.18 5.17 -7.82
C LEU A 246 -12.78 6.64 -7.69
N ASP A 247 -11.49 6.93 -7.83
CA ASP A 247 -11.02 8.30 -8.00
C ASP A 247 -11.30 8.75 -9.45
N ASN A 248 -11.61 10.03 -9.66
CA ASN A 248 -11.94 10.53 -11.00
C ASN A 248 -10.65 10.85 -11.79
N ASP A 249 -9.91 9.80 -12.12
CA ASP A 249 -8.66 9.85 -12.87
C ASP A 249 -8.42 8.56 -13.69
N ALA A 250 -7.29 8.48 -14.38
CA ALA A 250 -6.92 7.30 -15.17
C ALA A 250 -6.71 6.04 -14.31
N GLY A 251 -6.36 6.18 -13.04
CA GLY A 251 -6.26 5.08 -12.07
C GLY A 251 -7.61 4.47 -11.77
N GLY A 252 -8.64 5.32 -11.58
CA GLY A 252 -10.01 4.87 -11.36
C GLY A 252 -10.58 4.09 -12.56
N CYS A 253 -10.40 4.58 -13.79
CA CYS A 253 -10.81 3.86 -15.00
C CYS A 253 -10.13 2.48 -15.10
N ARG A 254 -8.85 2.41 -14.74
CA ARG A 254 -8.11 1.14 -14.70
C ARG A 254 -8.65 0.21 -13.61
N ALA A 255 -8.94 0.72 -12.42
CA ALA A 255 -9.51 -0.05 -11.32
C ALA A 255 -10.87 -0.66 -11.70
N GLU A 256 -11.74 0.11 -12.37
CA GLU A 256 -13.01 -0.40 -12.89
C GLU A 256 -12.82 -1.56 -13.85
N THR A 257 -11.93 -1.40 -14.83
CA THR A 257 -11.61 -2.44 -15.83
C THR A 257 -11.16 -3.74 -15.13
N LEU A 258 -10.28 -3.63 -14.13
CA LEU A 258 -9.77 -4.76 -13.37
C LEU A 258 -10.86 -5.44 -12.55
N ALA A 259 -11.73 -4.67 -11.88
CA ALA A 259 -12.83 -5.21 -11.08
C ALA A 259 -13.85 -5.96 -11.96
N ARG A 260 -14.31 -5.35 -13.05
CA ARG A 260 -15.25 -5.99 -13.97
C ARG A 260 -14.72 -7.30 -14.56
N ALA A 261 -13.43 -7.34 -14.88
CA ALA A 261 -12.79 -8.55 -15.37
C ALA A 261 -12.66 -9.65 -14.30
N ALA A 262 -12.49 -9.26 -13.03
CA ALA A 262 -12.25 -10.20 -11.93
C ALA A 262 -13.53 -10.80 -11.32
N TYR A 263 -14.67 -10.11 -11.43
CA TYR A 263 -15.93 -10.48 -10.77
C TYR A 263 -17.10 -10.71 -11.75
N PRO A 264 -16.93 -11.55 -12.80
CA PRO A 264 -17.97 -11.76 -13.81
C PRO A 264 -19.22 -12.46 -13.26
N ALA A 265 -19.14 -13.10 -12.09
CA ALA A 265 -20.25 -13.79 -11.45
C ALA A 265 -21.13 -12.86 -10.60
N ILE A 266 -20.74 -11.62 -10.33
CA ILE A 266 -21.54 -10.67 -9.58
C ILE A 266 -22.62 -10.09 -10.50
N ALA A 267 -23.87 -10.13 -10.05
CA ALA A 267 -25.02 -9.77 -10.88
C ALA A 267 -25.03 -8.28 -11.29
N ALA A 268 -24.61 -7.39 -10.39
CA ALA A 268 -24.50 -5.96 -10.67
C ALA A 268 -23.19 -5.39 -10.19
N ILE A 269 -22.49 -4.67 -11.08
CA ILE A 269 -21.29 -3.89 -10.73
C ILE A 269 -21.53 -2.44 -11.15
N GLU A 270 -21.63 -1.57 -10.16
CA GLU A 270 -21.83 -0.14 -10.33
C GLU A 270 -20.54 0.65 -10.07
N ALA A 271 -20.14 1.49 -11.01
CA ALA A 271 -18.98 2.37 -10.85
C ALA A 271 -19.45 3.79 -10.49
N HIS A 272 -18.86 4.33 -9.44
CA HIS A 272 -19.11 5.68 -8.94
C HIS A 272 -17.83 6.50 -9.02
N TYR A 273 -17.94 7.69 -9.62
CA TYR A 273 -16.84 8.64 -9.72
C TYR A 273 -17.23 9.96 -9.05
N PRO A 274 -16.32 10.65 -8.35
CA PRO A 274 -16.55 12.01 -7.90
C PRO A 274 -16.94 12.94 -9.05
N PRO A 275 -17.79 13.94 -8.82
CA PRO A 275 -18.28 14.83 -9.89
C PRO A 275 -17.18 15.62 -10.61
N ARG A 276 -16.07 15.91 -9.91
CA ARG A 276 -14.96 16.70 -10.46
C ARG A 276 -13.75 15.83 -10.70
N ALA A 277 -13.08 16.01 -11.83
CA ALA A 277 -11.82 15.35 -12.14
C ALA A 277 -10.75 15.68 -11.09
N GLY A 278 -10.08 14.64 -10.60
CA GLY A 278 -9.03 14.75 -9.59
C GLY A 278 -9.51 14.78 -8.13
N ASP A 279 -10.85 14.86 -7.88
CA ASP A 279 -11.40 14.71 -6.54
C ASP A 279 -11.41 13.22 -6.12
N ASP A 280 -11.30 12.99 -4.81
CA ASP A 280 -11.61 11.71 -4.16
C ASP A 280 -12.97 11.81 -3.41
N TRP A 281 -13.48 10.67 -2.90
CA TRP A 281 -14.77 10.65 -2.18
C TRP A 281 -14.69 11.34 -0.82
N ASN A 282 -13.51 11.57 -0.26
CA ASN A 282 -13.37 12.39 0.94
C ASN A 282 -13.54 13.86 0.64
N ASP A 283 -13.10 14.33 -0.53
CA ASP A 283 -13.35 15.70 -0.98
C ASP A 283 -14.85 15.95 -1.15
N VAL A 284 -15.58 14.99 -1.73
CA VAL A 284 -17.04 15.05 -1.87
C VAL A 284 -17.75 15.10 -0.51
N LEU A 285 -17.37 14.24 0.43
CA LEU A 285 -17.93 14.22 1.78
C LEU A 285 -17.69 15.56 2.50
N MET A 286 -16.47 16.07 2.44
CA MET A 286 -16.11 17.34 3.07
C MET A 286 -16.80 18.55 2.43
N ALA A 287 -17.11 18.48 1.14
CA ALA A 287 -17.89 19.51 0.44
C ALA A 287 -19.37 19.45 0.85
N ALA A 288 -19.96 18.26 0.95
CA ALA A 288 -21.35 18.07 1.38
C ALA A 288 -21.60 18.49 2.84
N ALA A 289 -20.59 18.39 3.71
CA ALA A 289 -20.67 18.81 5.10
C ALA A 289 -20.66 20.34 5.30
N LYS A 290 -20.39 21.13 4.25
CA LYS A 290 -20.45 22.60 4.31
C LYS A 290 -21.88 23.09 4.18
N PRO A 291 -22.29 24.16 4.89
CA PRO A 291 -23.63 24.76 4.72
C PRO A 291 -23.90 25.12 3.26
N GLY A 292 -24.95 24.55 2.66
CA GLY A 292 -25.34 24.77 1.26
C GLY A 292 -24.77 23.77 0.25
N GLY A 293 -24.05 22.73 0.68
CA GLY A 293 -23.57 21.64 -0.18
C GLY A 293 -24.73 20.71 -0.59
N SER A 294 -24.96 20.50 -1.88
CA SER A 294 -25.82 19.44 -2.41
C SER A 294 -24.98 18.36 -3.08
N LEU A 295 -25.38 17.11 -2.95
CA LEU A 295 -24.78 15.97 -3.66
C LEU A 295 -25.30 15.95 -5.11
N GLU A 296 -24.50 16.44 -6.05
CA GLU A 296 -24.71 16.16 -7.46
C GLU A 296 -24.07 14.80 -7.79
N ARG A 297 -24.87 13.87 -8.31
CA ARG A 297 -24.37 12.58 -8.81
C ARG A 297 -23.83 12.79 -10.22
N GLY A 298 -22.50 12.75 -10.38
CA GLY A 298 -21.86 12.77 -11.69
C GLY A 298 -22.06 11.44 -12.40
N GLY A 299 -22.58 11.49 -13.63
CA GLY A 299 -22.53 10.37 -14.57
C GLY A 299 -21.27 10.52 -15.43
N CYS A 300 -20.60 9.43 -15.79
CA CYS A 300 -19.58 9.43 -16.82
C CYS A 300 -20.17 9.90 -18.15
N GLY A 301 -19.61 10.99 -18.71
CA GLY A 301 -19.76 11.37 -20.10
C GLY A 301 -18.70 10.68 -20.96
#